data_e5512646b9287a9778dda691846a79ce
#
_entry.id   e5512646b9287a9778dda691846a79ce
#
_cell.length_a   1.000
_cell.length_b   1.000
_cell.length_c   1.000
_cell.angle_alpha   90.00
_cell.angle_beta   90.00
_cell.angle_gamma   90.00
#
_symmetry.space_group_name_H-M   'P 1'
#
loop_
_entity.id
_entity.type
_entity.pdbx_description
1 polymer ?
#
loop_
_entity_poly.entity_id
_entity_poly.type
_entity_poly.pdbx_seq_one_letter_code
_entity_poly.pdbx_strand_id
1 'polypeptide(L)'
;MSDEKTPNTENNQQFCSFCGKAVYEVKKLVSGRNVCICDECINLCNDIMADDNRRAVSADAKKLPTPSQIYNFLNEYIIGQDTAKRTLAVAVYNHFKRHSITATSNVEIQKSNVLLVGSTGTGKTLFAQTLARILDVPFAIADATTLTEAGYVGDDVESVLTRLLQNANFDVERASRGIIYIDEIDKISRKSENPSLTRDVSGE
;
A
#
# COMPACT_ATOMS: atom_id res chain seq x y z
N MET A 1 43.08 -49.68 33.96
CA MET A 1 41.67 -50.07 34.07
C MET A 1 40.91 -49.03 33.39
N SER A 2 40.54 -49.34 32.18
CA SER A 2 39.99 -48.46 31.13
C SER A 2 38.46 -48.54 31.17
N ASP A 3 37.78 -47.45 31.35
CA ASP A 3 36.35 -47.40 31.13
C ASP A 3 36.07 -46.65 29.84
N GLU A 4 35.90 -47.42 28.77
CA GLU A 4 35.35 -46.98 27.50
C GLU A 4 33.86 -46.65 27.68
N LYS A 5 33.51 -45.40 27.60
CA LYS A 5 32.14 -44.95 27.40
C LYS A 5 31.84 -44.96 25.93
N THR A 6 31.12 -45.98 25.49
CA THR A 6 30.45 -46.03 24.16
C THR A 6 29.53 -44.85 23.97
N PRO A 7 29.54 -44.16 22.80
CA PRO A 7 28.51 -43.18 22.47
C PRO A 7 27.21 -43.91 22.11
N ASN A 8 26.19 -43.67 22.90
CA ASN A 8 24.83 -44.13 22.66
C ASN A 8 24.26 -43.42 21.42
N THR A 9 24.25 -44.14 20.30
CA THR A 9 23.65 -43.71 19.05
C THR A 9 22.13 -43.90 19.15
N GLU A 10 21.46 -43.07 19.93
CA GLU A 10 20.02 -42.92 19.81
C GLU A 10 19.74 -42.25 18.50
N ASN A 11 19.20 -43.04 17.58
CA ASN A 11 18.71 -42.65 16.26
C ASN A 11 17.49 -41.72 16.47
N ASN A 12 17.73 -40.45 16.76
CA ASN A 12 16.71 -39.46 17.03
C ASN A 12 16.12 -39.00 15.68
N GLN A 13 15.26 -39.87 15.11
CA GLN A 13 14.45 -39.47 13.95
C GLN A 13 13.54 -38.33 14.39
N GLN A 14 13.92 -37.12 14.04
CA GLN A 14 13.10 -35.94 14.31
C GLN A 14 11.95 -35.89 13.29
N PHE A 15 10.73 -35.81 13.80
CA PHE A 15 9.51 -35.71 13.03
C PHE A 15 8.81 -34.37 13.30
N CYS A 16 8.13 -33.84 12.30
CA CYS A 16 7.24 -32.72 12.51
C CYS A 16 6.08 -33.11 13.42
N SER A 17 5.92 -32.42 14.56
CA SER A 17 4.84 -32.68 15.51
C SER A 17 3.44 -32.36 14.98
N PHE A 18 3.35 -31.63 13.88
CA PHE A 18 2.09 -31.25 13.25
C PHE A 18 1.63 -32.22 12.16
N CYS A 19 2.51 -32.58 11.23
CA CYS A 19 2.13 -33.41 10.08
C CYS A 19 2.77 -34.81 10.10
N GLY A 20 3.69 -35.11 11.04
CA GLY A 20 4.35 -36.39 11.17
C GLY A 20 5.47 -36.70 10.17
N LYS A 21 5.77 -35.77 9.23
CA LYS A 21 6.86 -35.96 8.25
C LYS A 21 8.22 -35.99 8.94
N ALA A 22 9.09 -36.87 8.45
CA ALA A 22 10.46 -36.98 8.94
C ALA A 22 11.35 -35.86 8.42
N VAL A 23 12.48 -35.59 9.09
CA VAL A 23 13.42 -34.51 8.76
C VAL A 23 13.93 -34.58 7.32
N TYR A 24 14.04 -35.78 6.75
CA TYR A 24 14.50 -35.97 5.36
C TYR A 24 13.41 -35.78 4.30
N GLU A 25 12.15 -35.67 4.71
CA GLU A 25 11.00 -35.40 3.82
C GLU A 25 10.67 -33.91 3.70
N VAL A 26 11.31 -33.06 4.48
CA VAL A 26 11.04 -31.60 4.56
C VAL A 26 12.32 -30.80 4.33
N LYS A 27 12.21 -29.58 3.82
CA LYS A 27 13.37 -28.72 3.57
C LYS A 27 14.01 -28.20 4.84
N LYS A 28 13.19 -27.90 5.84
CA LYS A 28 13.63 -27.39 7.15
C LYS A 28 12.73 -27.91 8.25
N LEU A 29 13.34 -28.26 9.39
CA LEU A 29 12.65 -28.58 10.61
C LEU A 29 13.12 -27.62 11.71
N VAL A 30 12.20 -26.89 12.31
CA VAL A 30 12.46 -25.98 13.42
C VAL A 30 12.15 -26.72 14.71
N SER A 31 13.13 -26.83 15.58
CA SER A 31 12.99 -27.56 16.85
C SER A 31 12.75 -26.59 17.99
N GLY A 32 11.72 -26.88 18.78
CA GLY A 32 11.41 -26.23 20.05
C GLY A 32 11.65 -27.15 21.23
N ARG A 33 11.19 -26.75 22.39
CA ARG A 33 11.29 -27.56 23.60
C ARG A 33 10.32 -28.74 23.51
N ASN A 34 10.80 -29.92 23.12
CA ASN A 34 10.04 -31.19 22.91
C ASN A 34 9.06 -31.22 21.73
N VAL A 35 9.15 -30.28 20.80
CA VAL A 35 8.31 -30.21 19.59
C VAL A 35 9.16 -29.80 18.41
N CYS A 36 8.77 -30.26 17.20
CA CYS A 36 9.35 -29.81 15.93
C CYS A 36 8.24 -29.43 14.96
N ILE A 37 8.50 -28.42 14.15
CA ILE A 37 7.59 -28.00 13.08
C ILE A 37 8.35 -27.86 11.77
N CYS A 38 7.78 -28.36 10.67
CA CYS A 38 8.40 -28.24 9.35
C CYS A 38 8.01 -26.93 8.65
N ASP A 39 8.79 -26.55 7.64
CA ASP A 39 8.57 -25.37 6.80
C ASP A 39 7.20 -25.38 6.11
N GLU A 40 6.70 -26.53 5.67
CA GLU A 40 5.36 -26.65 5.08
C GLU A 40 4.25 -26.31 6.08
N CYS A 41 4.37 -26.80 7.32
CA CYS A 41 3.40 -26.48 8.37
C CYS A 41 3.48 -25.03 8.82
N ILE A 42 4.69 -24.44 8.84
CA ILE A 42 4.85 -23.00 9.11
C ILE A 42 4.13 -22.18 8.04
N ASN A 43 4.32 -22.52 6.76
CA ASN A 43 3.64 -21.81 5.67
C ASN A 43 2.12 -21.96 5.77
N LEU A 44 1.62 -23.17 6.05
CA LEU A 44 0.19 -23.39 6.26
C LEU A 44 -0.37 -22.57 7.43
N CYS A 45 0.36 -22.49 8.54
CA CYS A 45 -0.04 -21.66 9.68
C CYS A 45 -0.04 -20.16 9.31
N ASN A 46 0.96 -19.71 8.57
CA ASN A 46 1.01 -18.33 8.08
C ASN A 46 -0.16 -18.00 7.15
N ASP A 47 -0.52 -18.91 6.25
CA ASP A 47 -1.66 -18.76 5.34
C ASP A 47 -2.99 -18.68 6.12
N ILE A 48 -3.19 -19.56 7.11
CA ILE A 48 -4.36 -19.54 7.99
C ILE A 48 -4.43 -18.23 8.77
N MET A 49 -3.33 -17.78 9.35
CA MET A 49 -3.27 -16.52 10.09
C MET A 49 -3.48 -15.31 9.19
N ALA A 50 -2.99 -15.36 7.94
CA ALA A 50 -3.22 -14.32 6.95
C ALA A 50 -4.70 -14.28 6.52
N ASP A 51 -5.35 -15.43 6.36
CA ASP A 51 -6.79 -15.51 6.05
C ASP A 51 -7.65 -15.05 7.22
N ASP A 52 -7.29 -15.36 8.46
CA ASP A 52 -7.97 -14.85 9.65
C ASP A 52 -7.79 -13.33 9.79
N ASN A 53 -6.59 -12.80 9.50
CA ASN A 53 -6.36 -11.36 9.43
C ASN A 53 -7.16 -10.70 8.29
N ARG A 54 -7.26 -11.33 7.12
CA ARG A 54 -8.12 -10.86 6.02
C ARG A 54 -9.60 -10.87 6.41
N ARG A 55 -10.07 -11.89 7.12
CA ARG A 55 -11.44 -11.98 7.64
C ARG A 55 -11.69 -10.98 8.75
N ALA A 56 -10.75 -10.76 9.66
CA ALA A 56 -10.82 -9.74 10.72
C ALA A 56 -10.81 -8.33 10.11
N VAL A 57 -9.95 -8.06 9.13
CA VAL A 57 -9.92 -6.79 8.38
C VAL A 57 -11.18 -6.61 7.54
N SER A 58 -11.81 -7.70 7.02
CA SER A 58 -13.11 -7.61 6.33
C SER A 58 -14.30 -7.46 7.28
N ALA A 59 -14.20 -7.93 8.53
CA ALA A 59 -15.21 -7.71 9.57
C ALA A 59 -15.09 -6.31 10.20
N ASP A 60 -13.87 -5.78 10.27
CA ASP A 60 -13.53 -4.41 10.69
C ASP A 60 -13.33 -3.48 9.48
N ALA A 61 -13.78 -3.86 8.29
CA ALA A 61 -13.84 -2.95 7.15
C ALA A 61 -14.66 -1.76 7.60
N LYS A 62 -13.99 -0.72 8.09
CA LYS A 62 -14.58 0.60 8.36
C LYS A 62 -15.46 0.89 7.16
N LYS A 63 -16.75 0.86 7.37
CA LYS A 63 -17.75 1.03 6.31
C LYS A 63 -17.35 2.27 5.53
N LEU A 64 -17.00 2.10 4.26
CA LEU A 64 -16.56 3.20 3.42
C LEU A 64 -17.52 4.38 3.61
N PRO A 65 -17.05 5.57 4.03
CA PRO A 65 -17.92 6.70 4.28
C PRO A 65 -18.68 7.06 3.00
N THR A 66 -19.96 7.32 3.13
CA THR A 66 -20.80 7.73 2.00
C THR A 66 -20.34 9.07 1.42
N PRO A 67 -20.65 9.38 0.14
CA PRO A 67 -20.32 10.69 -0.45
C PRO A 67 -20.79 11.88 0.39
N SER A 68 -21.96 11.77 1.04
CA SER A 68 -22.47 12.80 1.95
C SER A 68 -21.62 12.97 3.20
N GLN A 69 -21.13 11.88 3.76
CA GLN A 69 -20.23 11.94 4.93
C GLN A 69 -18.86 12.53 4.55
N ILE A 70 -18.32 12.15 3.39
CA ILE A 70 -17.08 12.74 2.86
C ILE A 70 -17.26 14.24 2.64
N TYR A 71 -18.36 14.66 2.02
CA TYR A 71 -18.68 16.06 1.79
C TYR A 71 -18.79 16.85 3.09
N ASN A 72 -19.50 16.34 4.10
CA ASN A 72 -19.65 16.99 5.40
C ASN A 72 -18.31 17.16 6.09
N PHE A 73 -17.46 16.13 6.06
CA PHE A 73 -16.12 16.21 6.62
C PHE A 73 -15.24 17.24 5.89
N LEU A 74 -15.31 17.30 4.56
CA LEU A 74 -14.63 18.35 3.80
C LEU A 74 -15.10 19.75 4.19
N ASN A 75 -16.38 19.94 4.55
CA ASN A 75 -16.91 21.23 5.01
C ASN A 75 -16.32 21.71 6.34
N GLU A 76 -15.82 20.81 7.18
CA GLU A 76 -15.17 21.18 8.44
C GLU A 76 -13.81 21.86 8.23
N TYR A 77 -13.12 21.51 7.11
CA TYR A 77 -11.75 21.96 6.86
C TYR A 77 -11.65 22.97 5.70
N ILE A 78 -12.60 22.96 4.77
CA ILE A 78 -12.53 23.74 3.54
C ILE A 78 -13.77 24.61 3.46
N ILE A 79 -13.57 25.92 3.34
CA ILE A 79 -14.64 26.89 3.23
C ILE A 79 -15.03 27.09 1.77
N GLY A 80 -16.33 27.06 1.46
CA GLY A 80 -16.85 27.23 0.09
C GLY A 80 -16.53 26.05 -0.82
N GLN A 81 -16.47 26.28 -2.11
CA GLN A 81 -16.14 25.32 -3.17
C GLN A 81 -17.04 24.07 -3.20
N ASP A 82 -18.32 24.21 -2.98
CA ASP A 82 -19.28 23.11 -2.82
C ASP A 82 -19.31 22.15 -4.01
N THR A 83 -19.18 22.66 -5.23
CA THR A 83 -19.13 21.84 -6.44
C THR A 83 -17.91 20.91 -6.43
N ALA A 84 -16.72 21.45 -6.12
CA ALA A 84 -15.49 20.67 -6.04
C ALA A 84 -15.59 19.60 -4.94
N LYS A 85 -16.12 19.94 -3.76
CA LYS A 85 -16.32 18.99 -2.67
C LYS A 85 -17.23 17.83 -3.05
N ARG A 86 -18.36 18.12 -3.71
CA ARG A 86 -19.30 17.08 -4.15
C ARG A 86 -18.66 16.16 -5.20
N THR A 87 -18.00 16.76 -6.20
CA THR A 87 -17.35 15.99 -7.25
C THR A 87 -16.27 15.07 -6.67
N LEU A 88 -15.40 15.61 -5.80
CA LEU A 88 -14.36 14.83 -5.15
C LEU A 88 -14.92 13.75 -4.24
N ALA A 89 -15.96 14.04 -3.44
CA ALA A 89 -16.58 13.06 -2.57
C ALA A 89 -17.12 11.85 -3.35
N VAL A 90 -17.74 12.08 -4.52
CA VAL A 90 -18.24 11.01 -5.40
C VAL A 90 -17.10 10.26 -6.08
N ALA A 91 -16.11 10.97 -6.63
CA ALA A 91 -14.97 10.36 -7.32
C ALA A 91 -14.18 9.43 -6.39
N VAL A 92 -13.88 9.90 -5.19
CA VAL A 92 -13.15 9.15 -4.17
C VAL A 92 -13.97 7.96 -3.69
N TYR A 93 -15.26 8.14 -3.40
CA TYR A 93 -16.13 7.03 -3.04
C TYR A 93 -16.15 5.93 -4.11
N ASN A 94 -16.29 6.29 -5.38
CA ASN A 94 -16.29 5.34 -6.48
C ASN A 94 -14.95 4.61 -6.60
N HIS A 95 -13.84 5.32 -6.41
CA HIS A 95 -12.50 4.70 -6.42
C HIS A 95 -12.38 3.61 -5.35
N PHE A 96 -12.74 3.90 -4.10
CA PHE A 96 -12.65 2.92 -3.02
C PHE A 96 -13.69 1.81 -3.12
N LYS A 97 -14.90 2.15 -3.57
CA LYS A 97 -15.96 1.16 -3.79
C LYS A 97 -15.55 0.10 -4.81
N ARG A 98 -14.80 0.48 -5.85
CA ARG A 98 -14.27 -0.47 -6.84
C ARG A 98 -13.42 -1.56 -6.20
N HIS A 99 -12.59 -1.24 -5.20
CA HIS A 99 -11.78 -2.21 -4.48
C HIS A 99 -12.59 -3.17 -3.60
N SER A 100 -13.79 -2.77 -3.19
CA SER A 100 -14.69 -3.57 -2.36
C SER A 100 -15.71 -4.39 -3.16
N ILE A 101 -15.87 -4.12 -4.45
CA ILE A 101 -16.76 -4.90 -5.33
C ILE A 101 -16.01 -6.16 -5.75
N THR A 102 -16.31 -7.27 -5.10
CA THR A 102 -15.90 -8.60 -5.52
C THR A 102 -16.53 -8.92 -6.89
N ALA A 103 -15.88 -9.77 -7.70
CA ALA A 103 -16.16 -10.11 -9.10
C ALA A 103 -17.60 -10.57 -9.47
N THR A 104 -18.56 -10.41 -8.60
CA THR A 104 -19.98 -10.82 -8.79
C THR A 104 -20.91 -9.73 -9.31
N SER A 105 -20.46 -8.48 -9.45
CA SER A 105 -21.30 -7.42 -10.01
C SER A 105 -20.99 -7.22 -11.51
N ASN A 106 -22.02 -7.23 -12.35
CA ASN A 106 -21.93 -6.93 -13.79
C ASN A 106 -21.59 -5.45 -14.11
N VAL A 107 -21.23 -4.66 -13.11
CA VAL A 107 -20.89 -3.24 -13.28
C VAL A 107 -19.41 -3.03 -13.08
N GLU A 108 -18.71 -2.68 -14.14
CA GLU A 108 -17.30 -2.30 -14.12
C GLU A 108 -17.17 -0.79 -13.84
N ILE A 109 -16.56 -0.44 -12.70
CA ILE A 109 -16.23 0.94 -12.36
C ILE A 109 -14.81 1.22 -12.87
N GLN A 110 -14.68 2.11 -13.86
CA GLN A 110 -13.38 2.47 -14.43
C GLN A 110 -12.50 3.19 -13.41
N LYS A 111 -11.19 2.97 -13.53
CA LYS A 111 -10.17 3.70 -12.76
C LYS A 111 -10.08 5.13 -13.31
N SER A 112 -10.16 6.13 -12.44
CA SER A 112 -10.04 7.53 -12.82
C SER A 112 -9.06 8.26 -11.93
N ASN A 113 -8.28 9.15 -12.52
CA ASN A 113 -7.51 10.15 -11.82
C ASN A 113 -8.32 11.44 -11.75
N VAL A 114 -8.07 12.29 -10.76
CA VAL A 114 -8.75 13.58 -10.58
C VAL A 114 -7.76 14.69 -10.82
N LEU A 115 -8.10 15.60 -11.73
CA LEU A 115 -7.33 16.83 -11.98
C LEU A 115 -7.97 17.99 -11.21
N LEU A 116 -7.16 18.66 -10.37
CA LEU A 116 -7.55 19.87 -9.65
C LEU A 116 -6.92 21.09 -10.32
N VAL A 117 -7.75 21.96 -10.89
CA VAL A 117 -7.32 23.19 -11.57
C VAL A 117 -7.79 24.39 -10.77
N GLY A 118 -6.90 25.34 -10.53
CA GLY A 118 -7.19 26.55 -9.79
C GLY A 118 -5.94 27.35 -9.45
N SER A 119 -6.10 28.62 -9.08
CA SER A 119 -5.01 29.49 -8.67
C SER A 119 -4.30 28.99 -7.40
N THR A 120 -3.10 29.48 -7.15
CA THR A 120 -2.36 29.19 -5.91
C THR A 120 -3.18 29.68 -4.70
N GLY A 121 -3.14 28.94 -3.61
CA GLY A 121 -3.88 29.27 -2.38
C GLY A 121 -5.35 28.82 -2.36
N THR A 122 -5.90 28.20 -3.41
CA THR A 122 -7.28 27.70 -3.42
C THR A 122 -7.50 26.42 -2.63
N GLY A 123 -6.45 25.87 -2.00
CA GLY A 123 -6.56 24.70 -1.12
C GLY A 123 -6.50 23.35 -1.84
N LYS A 124 -6.00 23.26 -3.07
CA LYS A 124 -5.89 21.99 -3.83
C LYS A 124 -5.21 20.87 -3.03
N THR A 125 -4.05 21.18 -2.45
CA THR A 125 -3.29 20.23 -1.61
C THR A 125 -4.06 19.87 -0.34
N LEU A 126 -4.76 20.84 0.27
CA LEU A 126 -5.57 20.63 1.46
C LEU A 126 -6.73 19.65 1.20
N PHE A 127 -7.35 19.71 0.01
CA PHE A 127 -8.36 18.73 -0.40
C PHE A 127 -7.81 17.31 -0.36
N ALA A 128 -6.66 17.06 -0.98
CA ALA A 128 -6.05 15.74 -1.05
C ALA A 128 -5.64 15.21 0.34
N GLN A 129 -5.05 16.06 1.17
CA GLN A 129 -4.67 15.71 2.55
C GLN A 129 -5.89 15.38 3.41
N THR A 130 -6.95 16.18 3.28
CA THR A 130 -8.19 15.98 4.06
C THR A 130 -8.89 14.69 3.64
N LEU A 131 -8.92 14.37 2.35
CA LEU A 131 -9.46 13.11 1.83
C LEU A 131 -8.67 11.90 2.34
N ALA A 132 -7.35 11.94 2.31
CA ALA A 132 -6.52 10.86 2.84
C ALA A 132 -6.78 10.62 4.34
N ARG A 133 -7.01 11.69 5.08
CA ARG A 133 -7.31 11.62 6.53
C ARG A 133 -8.66 10.98 6.82
N ILE A 134 -9.74 11.37 6.12
CA ILE A 134 -11.08 10.78 6.35
C ILE A 134 -11.14 9.31 5.96
N LEU A 135 -10.39 8.93 4.93
CA LEU A 135 -10.33 7.56 4.44
C LEU A 135 -9.35 6.68 5.21
N ASP A 136 -8.52 7.30 6.05
CA ASP A 136 -7.47 6.61 6.81
C ASP A 136 -6.53 5.81 5.91
N VAL A 137 -6.07 6.44 4.81
CA VAL A 137 -5.19 5.83 3.82
C VAL A 137 -3.84 6.52 3.78
N PRO A 138 -2.76 5.83 3.37
CA PRO A 138 -1.46 6.44 3.16
C PRO A 138 -1.55 7.57 2.13
N PHE A 139 -0.76 8.62 2.38
CA PHE A 139 -0.73 9.80 1.53
C PHE A 139 0.70 10.19 1.18
N ALA A 140 0.97 10.45 -0.09
CA ALA A 140 2.25 10.99 -0.54
C ALA A 140 2.03 12.23 -1.42
N ILE A 141 2.95 13.18 -1.29
CA ILE A 141 2.99 14.39 -2.12
C ILE A 141 4.26 14.32 -2.97
N ALA A 142 4.12 14.62 -4.24
CA ALA A 142 5.22 14.82 -5.18
C ALA A 142 5.06 16.17 -5.87
N ASP A 143 6.17 16.85 -6.10
CA ASP A 143 6.23 18.03 -6.96
C ASP A 143 6.71 17.56 -8.34
N ALA A 144 5.88 17.76 -9.36
CA ALA A 144 6.17 17.32 -10.71
C ALA A 144 7.45 17.96 -11.28
N THR A 145 7.84 19.12 -10.79
CA THR A 145 9.06 19.84 -11.24
C THR A 145 10.35 19.23 -10.70
N THR A 146 10.26 18.42 -9.63
CA THR A 146 11.41 17.73 -9.03
C THR A 146 11.59 16.32 -9.56
N LEU A 147 10.57 15.78 -10.24
CA LEU A 147 10.62 14.42 -10.79
C LEU A 147 11.49 14.39 -12.04
N THR A 148 12.42 13.45 -12.08
CA THR A 148 13.32 13.22 -13.21
C THR A 148 13.31 11.75 -13.60
N GLU A 149 13.77 11.47 -14.83
CA GLU A 149 14.01 10.08 -15.23
C GLU A 149 15.12 9.43 -14.41
N ALA A 150 15.03 8.11 -14.26
CA ALA A 150 16.03 7.33 -13.54
C ALA A 150 17.44 7.58 -14.08
N GLY A 151 18.34 8.02 -13.18
CA GLY A 151 19.74 8.30 -13.51
C GLY A 151 20.09 9.79 -13.69
N TYR A 152 19.11 10.71 -13.63
CA TYR A 152 19.35 12.15 -13.60
C TYR A 152 19.32 12.69 -12.16
N VAL A 153 19.87 13.89 -11.95
CA VAL A 153 19.87 14.54 -10.63
C VAL A 153 18.46 15.08 -10.32
N GLY A 154 17.73 14.38 -9.49
CA GLY A 154 16.37 14.73 -9.07
C GLY A 154 15.73 13.58 -8.29
N ASP A 155 14.47 13.76 -7.88
CA ASP A 155 13.66 12.70 -7.29
C ASP A 155 13.18 11.75 -8.41
N ASP A 156 13.46 10.48 -8.28
CA ASP A 156 12.97 9.47 -9.21
C ASP A 156 11.47 9.23 -9.01
N VAL A 157 10.74 8.88 -10.08
CA VAL A 157 9.29 8.58 -10.00
C VAL A 157 9.03 7.48 -8.97
N GLU A 158 9.93 6.49 -8.87
CA GLU A 158 9.86 5.43 -7.88
C GLU A 158 10.00 5.93 -6.45
N SER A 159 10.63 7.08 -6.22
CA SER A 159 10.77 7.68 -4.89
C SER A 159 9.42 8.05 -4.29
N VAL A 160 8.45 8.45 -5.12
CA VAL A 160 7.08 8.78 -4.70
C VAL A 160 6.37 7.54 -4.19
N LEU A 161 6.52 6.42 -4.89
CA LEU A 161 5.96 5.12 -4.46
C LEU A 161 6.63 4.63 -3.18
N THR A 162 7.95 4.82 -3.06
CA THR A 162 8.70 4.49 -1.84
C THR A 162 8.21 5.31 -0.64
N ARG A 163 7.97 6.62 -0.81
CA ARG A 163 7.38 7.47 0.24
C ARG A 163 5.97 7.01 0.63
N LEU A 164 5.14 6.64 -0.36
CA LEU A 164 3.81 6.10 -0.08
C LEU A 164 3.89 4.79 0.70
N LEU A 165 4.80 3.89 0.31
CA LEU A 165 5.02 2.61 0.98
C LEU A 165 5.54 2.80 2.41
N GLN A 166 6.45 3.76 2.66
CA GLN A 166 6.90 4.13 4.00
C GLN A 166 5.74 4.63 4.87
N ASN A 167 4.86 5.48 4.31
CA ASN A 167 3.67 5.98 5.02
C ASN A 167 2.62 4.89 5.26
N ALA A 168 2.69 3.79 4.52
CA ALA A 168 1.91 2.58 4.73
C ALA A 168 2.56 1.60 5.73
N ASN A 169 3.69 1.94 6.36
CA ASN A 169 4.52 1.03 7.18
C ASN A 169 4.99 -0.20 6.40
N PHE A 170 5.35 -0.04 5.14
CA PHE A 170 5.77 -1.10 4.20
C PHE A 170 4.70 -2.17 3.93
N ASP A 171 3.44 -1.89 4.25
CA ASP A 171 2.30 -2.72 3.88
C ASP A 171 1.85 -2.39 2.45
N VAL A 172 2.09 -3.33 1.52
CA VAL A 172 1.78 -3.16 0.09
C VAL A 172 0.27 -3.08 -0.14
N GLU A 173 -0.55 -3.87 0.56
CA GLU A 173 -2.01 -3.82 0.43
C GLU A 173 -2.56 -2.47 0.90
N ARG A 174 -2.04 -1.96 1.99
CA ARG A 174 -2.40 -0.63 2.49
C ARG A 174 -1.91 0.47 1.55
N ALA A 175 -0.68 0.38 1.03
CA ALA A 175 -0.13 1.31 0.06
C ALA A 175 -0.95 1.35 -1.25
N SER A 176 -1.44 0.21 -1.73
CA SER A 176 -2.25 0.13 -2.96
C SER A 176 -3.57 0.91 -2.89
N ARG A 177 -4.04 1.22 -1.69
CA ARG A 177 -5.22 2.05 -1.42
C ARG A 177 -4.86 3.50 -1.15
N GLY A 178 -3.57 3.85 -1.16
CA GLY A 178 -3.07 5.18 -0.87
C GLY A 178 -3.46 6.22 -1.92
N ILE A 179 -3.26 7.49 -1.55
CA ILE A 179 -3.47 8.64 -2.42
C ILE A 179 -2.12 9.29 -2.69
N ILE A 180 -1.80 9.49 -3.97
CA ILE A 180 -0.66 10.29 -4.40
C ILE A 180 -1.20 11.60 -4.95
N TYR A 181 -0.69 12.72 -4.43
CA TYR A 181 -0.96 14.05 -4.94
C TYR A 181 0.27 14.58 -5.67
N ILE A 182 0.12 14.83 -6.96
CA ILE A 182 1.18 15.41 -7.79
C ILE A 182 0.87 16.89 -7.96
N ASP A 183 1.71 17.74 -7.41
CA ASP A 183 1.59 19.20 -7.53
C ASP A 183 2.34 19.70 -8.77
N GLU A 184 1.99 20.91 -9.22
CA GLU A 184 2.66 21.64 -10.29
C GLU A 184 2.78 20.90 -11.63
N ILE A 185 1.84 19.98 -11.93
CA ILE A 185 1.84 19.17 -13.16
C ILE A 185 1.85 20.02 -14.45
N ASP A 186 1.35 21.23 -14.39
CA ASP A 186 1.34 22.17 -15.50
C ASP A 186 2.72 22.72 -15.88
N LYS A 187 3.69 22.59 -15.00
CA LYS A 187 5.07 23.06 -15.24
C LYS A 187 5.92 22.07 -16.04
N ILE A 188 5.53 20.80 -16.11
CA ILE A 188 6.24 19.78 -16.89
C ILE A 188 6.19 20.09 -18.39
N SER A 189 5.11 20.68 -18.90
CA SER A 189 4.93 20.93 -20.33
C SER A 189 5.62 22.18 -20.85
N ARG A 190 6.29 22.97 -20.03
CA ARG A 190 7.07 24.11 -20.47
C ARG A 190 8.39 23.65 -21.06
N LYS A 191 8.42 23.39 -22.37
CA LYS A 191 9.67 23.40 -23.13
C LYS A 191 10.29 24.78 -22.96
N SER A 192 11.38 24.90 -22.21
CA SER A 192 12.19 26.10 -22.20
C SER A 192 12.80 26.24 -23.60
N GLU A 193 12.56 27.34 -24.27
CA GLU A 193 13.20 27.69 -25.56
C GLU A 193 14.72 27.90 -25.44
N ASN A 194 15.26 27.75 -24.26
CA ASN A 194 16.72 27.79 -24.01
C ASN A 194 17.22 26.40 -23.63
N PRO A 195 18.12 25.81 -24.43
CA PRO A 195 18.83 24.59 -24.06
C PRO A 195 19.89 24.92 -22.99
N SER A 196 19.50 25.21 -21.78
CA SER A 196 20.46 25.24 -20.69
C SER A 196 20.58 23.82 -20.13
N LEU A 197 21.77 23.36 -20.14
CA LEU A 197 22.37 22.05 -19.91
C LEU A 197 22.01 21.32 -18.60
N THR A 198 20.91 21.59 -17.91
CA THR A 198 20.76 21.06 -16.55
C THR A 198 19.39 20.50 -16.14
N ARG A 199 18.36 20.55 -16.95
CA ARG A 199 17.08 19.89 -16.63
C ARG A 199 16.26 19.62 -17.88
N ASP A 200 16.43 18.44 -18.45
CA ASP A 200 15.43 17.88 -19.35
C ASP A 200 14.36 17.20 -18.47
N VAL A 201 13.33 17.96 -18.09
CA VAL A 201 12.10 17.38 -17.58
C VAL A 201 11.29 17.03 -18.81
N SER A 202 11.58 15.88 -19.42
CA SER A 202 10.75 15.36 -20.50
C SER A 202 9.39 14.99 -19.90
N GLY A 203 8.33 15.53 -20.50
CA GLY A 203 6.95 15.29 -20.04
C GLY A 203 6.44 13.86 -20.33
N GLU A 204 7.36 12.92 -20.55
CA GLU A 204 7.09 11.51 -20.64
C GLU A 204 7.10 10.88 -19.25
#